data_56ebd48f84e68622be49c7a240625438
#
_entry.id   56ebd48f84e68622be49c7a240625438
#
_cell.length_a   1.000
_cell.length_b   1.000
_cell.length_c   1.000
_cell.angle_alpha   90.00
_cell.angle_beta   90.00
_cell.angle_gamma   90.00
#
_symmetry.space_group_name_H-M   'P 1'
#
loop_
_entity.id
_entity.type
_entity.pdbx_description
1 polymer ?
#
loop_
_entity_poly.entity_id
_entity_poly.type
_entity_poly.pdbx_seq_one_letter_code
_entity_poly.pdbx_strand_id
1 'polypeptide(L)'
;MIKEAENSIVIVTTEEGLKRKADVLAKYLRKAKERGVAIKISAPIKKETDEIKELRKVAEIKDLGLSARFCIVDNESVMFMLAHDADIHPSYDIGIWLNTKFFASALGQLFNLNWNTIKVKN
;
A
#
# COMPACT_ATOMS: atom_id res chain seq x y z
N MET A 1 12.36 -2.08 3.38
CA MET A 1 11.76 -0.98 2.63
C MET A 1 10.89 -0.07 3.49
N ILE A 2 9.84 -0.57 4.10
CA ILE A 2 8.96 0.21 4.97
C ILE A 2 9.67 0.71 6.23
N LYS A 3 10.57 -0.09 6.78
CA LYS A 3 11.32 0.27 7.99
C LYS A 3 12.15 1.54 7.85
N GLU A 4 12.56 1.88 6.65
CA GLU A 4 13.45 2.99 6.35
C GLU A 4 12.71 4.24 5.86
N ALA A 5 11.40 4.14 5.70
CA ALA A 5 10.59 5.26 5.20
C ALA A 5 10.70 6.48 6.11
N GLU A 6 10.88 7.64 5.49
CA GLU A 6 11.03 8.90 6.20
C GLU A 6 9.88 9.87 5.92
N ASN A 7 9.29 9.81 4.74
CA ASN A 7 8.29 10.79 4.29
C ASN A 7 6.93 10.19 3.98
N SER A 8 6.88 9.14 3.15
CA SER A 8 5.60 8.61 2.68
C SER A 8 5.68 7.13 2.31
N ILE A 9 4.55 6.45 2.47
CA ILE A 9 4.36 5.09 2.03
C ILE A 9 3.02 5.02 1.30
N VAL A 10 3.04 4.47 0.08
CA VAL A 10 1.84 4.18 -0.70
C VAL A 10 1.79 2.69 -0.96
N ILE A 11 0.68 2.06 -0.63
CA ILE A 11 0.48 0.63 -0.85
C ILE A 11 -0.79 0.44 -1.67
N VAL A 12 -0.67 -0.25 -2.81
CA VAL A 12 -1.82 -0.69 -3.60
C VAL A 12 -1.80 -2.21 -3.58
N THR A 13 -2.89 -2.82 -3.15
CA THR A 13 -2.94 -4.27 -2.99
C THR A 13 -4.35 -4.80 -3.17
N THR A 14 -4.51 -6.11 -3.03
CA THR A 14 -5.81 -6.78 -3.06
C THR A 14 -6.34 -6.93 -1.63
N GLU A 15 -7.63 -7.24 -1.52
CA GLU A 15 -8.21 -7.52 -0.20
C GLU A 15 -7.53 -8.73 0.46
N GLU A 16 -7.26 -9.77 -0.33
CA GLU A 16 -6.57 -10.96 0.18
C GLU A 16 -5.15 -10.66 0.63
N GLY A 17 -4.41 -9.88 -0.15
CA GLY A 17 -3.06 -9.47 0.19
C GLY A 17 -3.01 -8.66 1.46
N LEU A 18 -3.96 -7.74 1.62
CA LEU A 18 -4.03 -6.91 2.82
C LEU A 18 -4.35 -7.74 4.07
N LYS A 19 -5.36 -8.62 4.00
CA LYS A 19 -5.72 -9.49 5.11
C LYS A 19 -4.58 -10.42 5.52
N ARG A 20 -3.91 -11.00 4.53
CA ARG A 20 -2.83 -11.95 4.76
C ARG A 20 -1.65 -11.33 5.49
N LYS A 21 -1.39 -10.05 5.26
CA LYS A 21 -0.24 -9.34 5.82
C LYS A 21 -0.61 -8.32 6.89
N ALA A 22 -1.89 -8.22 7.25
CA ALA A 22 -2.38 -7.14 8.09
C ALA A 22 -1.64 -7.01 9.43
N ASP A 23 -1.41 -8.13 10.13
CA ASP A 23 -0.74 -8.11 11.44
C ASP A 23 0.68 -7.57 11.34
N VAL A 24 1.44 -8.05 10.34
CA VAL A 24 2.82 -7.62 10.14
C VAL A 24 2.88 -6.18 9.67
N LEU A 25 2.00 -5.81 8.73
CA LEU A 25 1.93 -4.45 8.23
C LEU A 25 1.57 -3.46 9.33
N ALA A 26 0.57 -3.78 10.16
CA ALA A 26 0.15 -2.89 11.23
C ALA A 26 1.32 -2.51 12.14
N LYS A 27 2.16 -3.47 12.45
CA LYS A 27 3.33 -3.26 13.31
C LYS A 27 4.32 -2.27 12.67
N TYR A 28 4.69 -2.50 11.41
CA TYR A 28 5.65 -1.64 10.71
C TYR A 28 5.07 -0.26 10.40
N LEU A 29 3.81 -0.20 10.00
CA LEU A 29 3.16 1.06 9.68
C LEU A 29 2.95 1.93 10.91
N ARG A 30 2.69 1.32 12.07
CA ARG A 30 2.58 2.06 13.33
C ARG A 30 3.90 2.76 13.64
N LYS A 31 5.02 2.05 13.50
CA LYS A 31 6.34 2.63 13.71
C LYS A 31 6.63 3.76 12.72
N ALA A 32 6.25 3.57 11.46
CA ALA A 32 6.41 4.62 10.46
C ALA A 32 5.58 5.86 10.80
N LYS A 33 4.34 5.66 11.23
CA LYS A 33 3.48 6.78 11.63
C LYS A 33 4.08 7.55 12.81
N GLU A 34 4.67 6.86 13.76
CA GLU A 34 5.34 7.50 14.90
C GLU A 34 6.50 8.39 14.45
N ARG A 35 7.13 8.07 13.31
CA ARG A 35 8.19 8.89 12.71
C ARG A 35 7.65 10.03 11.85
N GLY A 36 6.33 10.18 11.76
CA GLY A 36 5.72 11.25 10.96
C GLY A 36 5.50 10.89 9.49
N VAL A 37 5.58 9.61 9.14
CA VAL A 37 5.38 9.15 7.75
C VAL A 37 3.90 9.16 7.39
N ALA A 38 3.55 9.71 6.23
CA ALA A 38 2.19 9.68 5.70
C ALA A 38 1.97 8.34 4.99
N ILE A 39 0.88 7.64 5.32
CA ILE A 39 0.62 6.30 4.82
C ILE A 39 -0.75 6.26 4.14
N LYS A 40 -0.76 5.82 2.88
CA LYS A 40 -1.97 5.64 2.08
C LYS A 40 -2.03 4.23 1.54
N ILE A 41 -3.18 3.58 1.67
CA ILE A 41 -3.40 2.23 1.17
C ILE A 41 -4.62 2.23 0.26
N SER A 42 -4.50 1.63 -0.92
CA SER A 42 -5.63 1.35 -1.80
C SER A 42 -5.86 -0.15 -1.86
N ALA A 43 -7.05 -0.58 -1.50
CA ALA A 43 -7.46 -1.98 -1.57
C ALA A 43 -8.99 -2.06 -1.60
N PRO A 44 -9.56 -3.03 -2.32
CA PRO A 44 -11.00 -3.28 -2.23
C PRO A 44 -11.30 -3.92 -0.87
N ILE A 45 -12.13 -3.27 -0.09
CA ILE A 45 -12.54 -3.75 1.24
C ILE A 45 -14.02 -4.07 1.20
N LYS A 46 -14.37 -5.34 1.15
CA LYS A 46 -15.76 -5.78 1.13
C LYS A 46 -16.34 -5.90 2.52
N LYS A 47 -15.49 -6.21 3.49
CA LYS A 47 -15.90 -6.38 4.88
C LYS A 47 -14.87 -5.74 5.81
N GLU A 48 -15.36 -4.91 6.71
CA GLU A 48 -14.53 -4.27 7.72
C GLU A 48 -14.23 -5.29 8.83
N THR A 49 -13.00 -5.79 8.85
CA THR A 49 -12.53 -6.73 9.88
C THR A 49 -11.77 -5.97 10.97
N ASP A 50 -11.49 -6.64 12.10
CA ASP A 50 -10.72 -6.02 13.17
C ASP A 50 -9.32 -5.62 12.69
N GLU A 51 -8.70 -6.43 11.84
CA GLU A 51 -7.39 -6.15 11.27
C GLU A 51 -7.42 -4.87 10.42
N ILE A 52 -8.48 -4.69 9.63
CA ILE A 52 -8.63 -3.48 8.81
C ILE A 52 -8.84 -2.25 9.69
N LYS A 53 -9.62 -2.38 10.76
CA LYS A 53 -9.83 -1.29 11.71
C LYS A 53 -8.52 -0.85 12.36
N GLU A 54 -7.66 -1.81 12.69
CA GLU A 54 -6.34 -1.49 13.25
C GLU A 54 -5.47 -0.75 12.23
N LEU A 55 -5.51 -1.16 10.95
CA LEU A 55 -4.78 -0.47 9.90
C LEU A 55 -5.27 0.96 9.70
N ARG A 56 -6.56 1.22 9.82
CA ARG A 56 -7.12 2.56 9.67
C ARG A 56 -6.62 3.54 10.73
N LYS A 57 -6.14 3.05 11.85
CA LYS A 57 -5.57 3.90 12.89
C LYS A 57 -4.22 4.47 12.49
N VAL A 58 -3.51 3.82 11.57
CA VAL A 58 -2.16 4.20 11.16
C VAL A 58 -2.05 4.60 9.71
N ALA A 59 -3.09 4.39 8.90
CA ALA A 59 -3.07 4.65 7.46
C ALA A 59 -4.45 5.10 6.98
N GLU A 60 -4.46 5.91 5.91
CA GLU A 60 -5.71 6.19 5.20
C GLU A 60 -5.92 5.06 4.19
N ILE A 61 -7.13 4.51 4.15
CA ILE A 61 -7.46 3.40 3.27
C ILE A 61 -8.63 3.79 2.37
N LYS A 62 -8.45 3.67 1.06
CA LYS A 62 -9.49 3.91 0.06
C LYS A 62 -9.46 2.81 -0.98
N ASP A 63 -10.56 2.60 -1.69
CA ASP A 63 -10.62 1.70 -2.84
C ASP A 63 -10.60 2.54 -4.12
N LEU A 64 -9.47 2.53 -4.83
CA LEU A 64 -9.31 3.27 -6.09
C LEU A 64 -9.70 2.43 -7.31
N GLY A 65 -10.10 1.18 -7.11
CA GLY A 65 -10.45 0.29 -8.23
C GLY A 65 -9.24 -0.18 -9.04
N LEU A 66 -8.05 -0.10 -8.47
CA LEU A 66 -6.83 -0.50 -9.19
C LEU A 66 -6.58 -1.99 -9.06
N SER A 67 -6.30 -2.63 -10.21
CA SER A 67 -5.99 -4.07 -10.27
C SER A 67 -4.48 -4.25 -10.31
N ALA A 68 -3.80 -3.88 -9.26
CA ALA A 68 -2.35 -3.92 -9.18
C ALA A 68 -1.89 -4.17 -7.75
N ARG A 69 -0.64 -4.59 -7.61
CA ARG A 69 0.01 -4.76 -6.31
C ARG A 69 1.36 -4.07 -6.36
N PHE A 70 1.47 -2.92 -5.72
CA PHE A 70 2.75 -2.21 -5.64
C PHE A 70 2.84 -1.37 -4.37
N CYS A 71 4.06 -0.98 -4.05
CA CYS A 71 4.35 -0.13 -2.91
C CYS A 71 5.35 0.94 -3.33
N ILE A 72 5.10 2.19 -2.93
CA ILE A 72 6.03 3.30 -3.19
C ILE A 72 6.47 3.85 -1.85
N VAL A 73 7.78 3.96 -1.64
CA VAL A 73 8.34 4.50 -0.41
C VAL A 73 9.12 5.78 -0.72
N ASP A 74 8.74 6.86 -0.05
CA ASP A 74 9.42 8.19 -0.11
C ASP A 74 9.53 8.75 -1.53
N ASN A 75 8.65 8.32 -2.46
CA ASN A 75 8.71 8.69 -3.87
C ASN A 75 10.05 8.34 -4.53
N GLU A 76 10.77 7.39 -3.99
CA GLU A 76 12.08 6.96 -4.49
C GLU A 76 12.15 5.49 -4.87
N SER A 77 11.50 4.64 -4.07
CA SER A 77 11.56 3.19 -4.26
C SER A 77 10.19 2.63 -4.58
N VAL A 78 10.14 1.70 -5.53
CA VAL A 78 8.90 1.05 -5.94
C VAL A 78 9.10 -0.46 -5.90
N MET A 79 8.15 -1.17 -5.36
CA MET A 79 8.07 -2.63 -5.46
C MET A 79 6.78 -3.01 -6.16
N PHE A 80 6.89 -3.81 -7.22
CA PHE A 80 5.74 -4.37 -7.92
C PHE A 80 5.65 -5.87 -7.67
N MET A 81 4.43 -6.37 -7.48
CA MET A 81 4.18 -7.80 -7.54
C MET A 81 3.69 -8.12 -8.94
N LEU A 82 4.29 -9.11 -9.58
CA LEU A 82 4.07 -9.40 -11.00
C LEU A 82 2.78 -10.14 -11.30
N ALA A 83 2.21 -10.84 -10.33
CA ALA A 83 1.01 -11.64 -10.55
C ALA A 83 -0.08 -11.28 -9.55
N HIS A 84 -1.33 -11.55 -9.95
CA HIS A 84 -2.47 -11.39 -9.04
C HIS A 84 -2.42 -12.47 -7.96
N ASP A 85 -2.81 -12.12 -6.73
CA ASP A 85 -2.80 -13.05 -5.60
C ASP A 85 -3.58 -14.34 -5.86
N ALA A 86 -4.67 -14.25 -6.62
CA ALA A 86 -5.51 -15.40 -6.92
C ALA A 86 -4.89 -16.38 -7.93
N ASP A 87 -3.88 -15.93 -8.69
CA ASP A 87 -3.31 -16.70 -9.79
C ASP A 87 -2.13 -17.58 -9.38
N ILE A 88 -1.47 -17.27 -8.25
CA ILE A 88 -0.29 -18.01 -7.80
C ILE A 88 -0.35 -18.30 -6.32
N HIS A 89 0.35 -19.35 -5.93
CA HIS A 89 0.54 -19.66 -4.52
C HIS A 89 1.43 -18.60 -3.87
N PRO A 90 1.14 -18.16 -2.65
CA PRO A 90 1.94 -17.12 -1.99
C PRO A 90 3.45 -17.38 -1.95
N SER A 91 3.86 -18.65 -1.92
CA SER A 91 5.29 -19.01 -1.92
C SER A 91 5.99 -18.68 -3.23
N TYR A 92 5.26 -18.48 -4.30
CA TYR A 92 5.81 -18.18 -5.63
C TYR A 92 5.56 -16.74 -6.05
N ASP A 93 5.13 -15.90 -5.13
CA ASP A 93 4.87 -14.50 -5.39
C ASP A 93 6.20 -13.78 -5.68
N ILE A 94 6.34 -13.24 -6.88
CA ILE A 94 7.58 -12.61 -7.32
C ILE A 94 7.37 -11.10 -7.45
N GLY A 95 8.25 -10.33 -6.83
CA GLY A 95 8.23 -8.88 -6.91
C GLY A 95 9.46 -8.33 -7.60
N ILE A 96 9.32 -7.14 -8.18
CA ILE A 96 10.43 -6.36 -8.72
C ILE A 96 10.57 -5.10 -7.88
N TRP A 97 11.78 -4.86 -7.39
CA TRP A 97 12.10 -3.67 -6.61
C TRP A 97 12.97 -2.74 -7.46
N LEU A 98 12.54 -1.48 -7.56
CA LEU A 98 13.26 -0.45 -8.29
C LEU A 98 13.53 0.73 -7.37
N ASN A 99 14.77 1.16 -7.32
CA ASN A 99 15.14 2.37 -6.61
C ASN A 99 15.41 3.46 -7.64
N THR A 100 14.34 4.15 -8.05
CA THR A 100 14.41 5.19 -9.07
C THR A 100 13.42 6.29 -8.74
N LYS A 101 13.96 7.44 -8.37
CA LYS A 101 13.16 8.60 -7.99
C LYS A 101 12.28 9.09 -9.15
N PHE A 102 12.78 9.05 -10.36
CA PHE A 102 12.04 9.48 -11.55
C PHE A 102 10.76 8.68 -11.73
N PHE A 103 10.87 7.35 -11.75
CA PHE A 103 9.72 6.48 -11.97
C PHE A 103 8.78 6.48 -10.75
N ALA A 104 9.35 6.42 -9.54
CA ALA A 104 8.57 6.43 -8.32
C ALA A 104 7.73 7.71 -8.18
N SER A 105 8.32 8.86 -8.51
CA SER A 105 7.60 10.14 -8.47
C SER A 105 6.47 10.19 -9.49
N ALA A 106 6.70 9.70 -10.71
CA ALA A 106 5.67 9.66 -11.74
C ALA A 106 4.49 8.78 -11.32
N LEU A 107 4.78 7.58 -10.81
CA LEU A 107 3.74 6.66 -10.34
C LEU A 107 3.00 7.23 -9.13
N GLY A 108 3.72 7.89 -8.23
CA GLY A 108 3.12 8.57 -7.08
C GLY A 108 2.17 9.69 -7.48
N GLN A 109 2.52 10.47 -8.50
CA GLN A 109 1.66 11.52 -9.03
C GLN A 109 0.36 10.94 -9.61
N LEU A 110 0.46 9.87 -10.38
CA LEU A 110 -0.71 9.18 -10.92
C LEU A 110 -1.61 8.63 -9.80
N PHE A 111 -1.00 8.04 -8.80
CA PHE A 111 -1.73 7.55 -7.63
C PHE A 111 -2.46 8.69 -6.93
N ASN A 112 -1.80 9.80 -6.68
CA ASN A 112 -2.40 10.94 -5.98
C ASN A 112 -3.53 11.59 -6.76
N LEU A 113 -3.46 11.62 -8.09
CA LEU A 113 -4.56 12.11 -8.91
C LEU A 113 -5.83 11.28 -8.68
N ASN A 114 -5.69 9.96 -8.67
CA ASN A 114 -6.81 9.07 -8.39
C ASN A 114 -7.28 9.18 -6.94
N TRP A 115 -6.34 9.25 -6.01
CA TRP A 115 -6.62 9.35 -4.58
C TRP A 115 -7.47 10.58 -4.25
N ASN A 116 -7.09 11.72 -4.82
CA ASN A 116 -7.75 12.97 -4.53
C ASN A 116 -9.13 13.11 -5.19
N THR A 117 -9.41 12.32 -6.24
CA THR A 117 -10.71 12.32 -6.90
C THR A 117 -11.75 11.48 -6.15
N ILE A 118 -11.32 10.46 -5.40
CA ILE A 118 -12.19 9.57 -4.65
C ILE A 118 -12.49 10.20 -3.29
N LYS A 119 -13.75 10.54 -3.06
CA LYS A 119 -14.18 11.06 -1.76
C LYS A 119 -14.29 9.91 -0.76
N VAL A 120 -13.85 10.17 0.47
CA VAL A 120 -14.07 9.21 1.55
C VAL A 120 -15.57 9.15 1.82
N LYS A 121 -16.12 7.95 1.80
CA LYS A 121 -17.50 7.73 2.20
C LYS A 121 -17.57 7.77 3.72
N ASN A 122 -18.32 8.69 4.20
CA ASN A 122 -18.60 8.78 5.62
C ASN A 122 -19.72 7.82 6.00
#